data_fc394a5d9cb8028632412a09e2778881
#
_entry.id   fc394a5d9cb8028632412a09e2778881
#
_cell.length_a   1.000
_cell.length_b   1.000
_cell.length_c   1.000
_cell.angle_alpha   90.00
_cell.angle_beta   90.00
_cell.angle_gamma   90.00
#
_symmetry.space_group_name_H-M   'P 1'
#
loop_
_entity.id
_entity.type
_entity.pdbx_description
1 polymer ?
#
loop_
_entity_poly.entity_id
_entity_poly.type
_entity_poly.pdbx_seq_one_letter_code
_entity_poly.pdbx_strand_id
1 'polypeptide(L)'
;MKKLGVVEGFYGSLMSFSQRNSIVESLSNNNLNFYLYAPKEDPFIRKHIDLDHSKEWEEQFQNFCHNANEKHIQISAGLCPKTNDYGSLANKINKFKSLGCNHFAILFDDTEDYD
;
A
#
# COMPACT_ATOMS: atom_id res chain seq x y z
N MET A 1 6.10 -19.40 -6.44
CA MET A 1 4.68 -19.19 -6.78
C MET A 1 4.54 -17.89 -7.56
N LYS A 2 3.80 -17.93 -8.63
CA LYS A 2 3.50 -16.73 -9.39
C LYS A 2 2.60 -15.81 -8.61
N LYS A 3 2.89 -14.51 -8.63
CA LYS A 3 2.06 -13.49 -7.99
C LYS A 3 1.18 -12.84 -9.04
N LEU A 4 -0.11 -13.10 -8.94
CA LEU A 4 -1.11 -12.57 -9.86
C LEU A 4 -2.16 -11.80 -9.05
N GLY A 5 -2.46 -10.60 -9.49
CA GLY A 5 -3.44 -9.79 -8.77
C GLY A 5 -3.57 -8.39 -9.34
N VAL A 6 -3.76 -7.44 -8.43
CA VAL A 6 -4.12 -6.06 -8.76
C VAL A 6 -3.04 -5.10 -8.28
N VAL A 7 -2.81 -4.07 -9.07
CA VAL A 7 -1.98 -2.92 -8.69
C VAL A 7 -2.90 -1.70 -8.58
N GLU A 8 -2.99 -1.15 -7.38
CA GLU A 8 -3.69 0.12 -7.15
C GLU A 8 -2.66 1.24 -7.29
N GLY A 9 -2.46 1.72 -8.51
CA GLY A 9 -1.42 2.70 -8.78
C GLY A 9 -1.84 3.84 -9.69
N PHE A 10 -3.13 4.02 -9.87
CA PHE A 10 -3.67 5.02 -10.78
C PHE A 10 -3.80 6.40 -10.12
N TYR A 11 -3.97 7.42 -10.95
CA TYR A 11 -4.33 8.76 -10.52
C TYR A 11 -5.85 8.86 -10.35
N GLY A 12 -6.29 9.87 -9.58
CA GLY A 12 -7.70 10.12 -9.35
C GLY A 12 -8.07 9.91 -7.91
N SER A 13 -9.38 9.86 -7.64
CA SER A 13 -9.87 9.71 -6.28
C SER A 13 -9.42 8.40 -5.67
N LEU A 14 -9.01 8.46 -4.39
CA LEU A 14 -8.66 7.26 -3.65
C LEU A 14 -9.87 6.37 -3.47
N MET A 15 -9.66 5.06 -3.57
CA MET A 15 -10.70 4.10 -3.26
C MET A 15 -10.96 4.07 -1.76
N SER A 16 -12.17 3.73 -1.37
CA SER A 16 -12.49 3.44 0.02
C SER A 16 -11.96 2.08 0.42
N PHE A 17 -11.85 1.82 1.71
CA PHE A 17 -11.46 0.49 2.17
C PHE A 17 -12.55 -0.54 1.89
N SER A 18 -13.81 -0.12 1.83
CA SER A 18 -14.89 -1.00 1.40
C SER A 18 -14.64 -1.52 -0.02
N GLN A 19 -14.24 -0.63 -0.92
CA GLN A 19 -13.90 -1.00 -2.29
C GLN A 19 -12.67 -1.91 -2.35
N ARG A 20 -11.65 -1.61 -1.54
CA ARG A 20 -10.43 -2.42 -1.48
C ARG A 20 -10.73 -3.82 -0.97
N ASN A 21 -11.57 -3.93 0.06
CA ASN A 21 -11.96 -5.24 0.60
C ASN A 21 -12.79 -6.03 -0.42
N SER A 22 -13.62 -5.36 -1.22
CA SER A 22 -14.34 -6.01 -2.32
C SER A 22 -13.40 -6.57 -3.37
N ILE A 23 -12.32 -5.85 -3.67
CA ILE A 23 -11.28 -6.34 -4.60
C ILE A 23 -10.60 -7.58 -4.03
N VAL A 24 -10.26 -7.56 -2.74
CA VAL A 24 -9.64 -8.72 -2.09
C VAL A 24 -10.57 -9.94 -2.17
N GLU A 25 -11.86 -9.75 -1.97
CA GLU A 25 -12.85 -10.82 -2.11
C GLU A 25 -12.85 -11.41 -3.52
N SER A 26 -12.84 -10.54 -4.53
CA SER A 26 -12.80 -10.96 -5.93
C SER A 26 -11.51 -11.70 -6.26
N LEU A 27 -10.37 -11.23 -5.72
CA LEU A 27 -9.08 -11.90 -5.92
C LEU A 27 -9.14 -13.31 -5.34
N SER A 28 -9.66 -13.45 -4.12
CA SER A 28 -9.79 -14.74 -3.47
C SER A 28 -10.68 -15.69 -4.28
N ASN A 29 -11.80 -15.21 -4.76
CA ASN A 29 -12.76 -16.00 -5.53
C ASN A 29 -12.20 -16.46 -6.88
N ASN A 30 -11.19 -15.78 -7.38
CA ASN A 30 -10.59 -16.10 -8.68
C ASN A 30 -9.19 -16.71 -8.55
N ASN A 31 -8.82 -17.15 -7.34
CA ASN A 31 -7.52 -17.76 -7.05
C ASN A 31 -6.33 -16.87 -7.37
N LEU A 32 -6.51 -15.56 -7.23
CA LEU A 32 -5.43 -14.58 -7.35
C LEU A 32 -4.91 -14.27 -5.95
N ASN A 33 -3.64 -13.85 -5.85
CA ASN A 33 -2.97 -13.84 -4.55
C ASN A 33 -2.18 -12.56 -4.24
N PHE A 34 -2.36 -11.49 -5.00
CA PHE A 34 -1.49 -10.32 -4.87
C PHE A 34 -2.26 -9.01 -5.01
N TYR A 35 -1.94 -8.06 -4.12
CA TYR A 35 -2.48 -6.70 -4.19
C TYR A 35 -1.35 -5.73 -3.86
N LEU A 36 -1.05 -4.83 -4.77
CA LEU A 36 -0.07 -3.75 -4.51
C LEU A 36 -0.81 -2.46 -4.22
N TYR A 37 -0.63 -1.95 -3.01
CA TYR A 37 -1.17 -0.66 -2.60
C TYR A 37 -0.16 0.43 -2.94
N ALA A 38 -0.42 1.20 -3.99
CA ALA A 38 0.48 2.27 -4.42
C ALA A 38 -0.28 3.40 -5.13
N PRO A 39 -1.42 3.87 -4.58
CA PRO A 39 -2.20 4.91 -5.26
C PRO A 39 -1.42 6.22 -5.34
N LYS A 40 -1.44 6.84 -6.51
CA LYS A 40 -0.70 8.08 -6.76
C LYS A 40 -1.21 9.26 -5.92
N GLU A 41 -2.46 9.20 -5.49
CA GLU A 41 -3.09 10.28 -4.73
C GLU A 41 -2.91 10.14 -3.20
N ASP A 42 -2.23 9.09 -2.73
CA ASP A 42 -1.91 8.96 -1.31
C ASP A 42 -0.56 9.65 -1.07
N PRO A 43 -0.55 10.85 -0.45
CA PRO A 43 0.69 11.59 -0.26
C PRO A 43 1.61 10.94 0.79
N PHE A 44 1.05 10.11 1.69
CA PHE A 44 1.81 9.58 2.81
C PHE A 44 2.69 8.38 2.43
N ILE A 45 2.57 7.89 1.21
CA ILE A 45 3.50 6.88 0.67
C ILE A 45 4.42 7.49 -0.39
N ARG A 46 4.30 8.79 -0.64
CA ARG A 46 5.07 9.51 -1.67
C ARG A 46 5.63 10.82 -1.12
N LYS A 47 5.02 11.95 -1.46
CA LYS A 47 5.54 13.29 -1.13
C LYS A 47 5.74 13.51 0.36
N HIS A 48 4.83 13.01 1.18
CA HIS A 48 4.85 13.18 2.62
C HIS A 48 5.07 11.84 3.33
N ILE A 49 6.04 11.09 2.84
CA ILE A 49 6.38 9.78 3.41
C ILE A 49 6.86 9.88 4.85
N ASP A 50 7.31 11.05 5.27
CA ASP A 50 7.71 11.34 6.64
C ASP A 50 6.53 11.52 7.60
N LEU A 51 5.31 11.61 7.09
CA LEU A 51 4.11 11.81 7.90
C LEU A 51 3.28 10.54 7.94
N ASP A 52 2.58 10.34 9.05
CA ASP A 52 1.68 9.19 9.20
C ASP A 52 0.30 9.50 8.62
N HIS A 53 -0.38 8.46 8.19
CA HIS A 53 -1.80 8.53 7.88
C HIS A 53 -2.59 8.81 9.16
N SER A 54 -3.87 9.15 9.03
CA SER A 54 -4.74 9.30 10.20
C SER A 54 -4.88 7.97 10.93
N LYS A 55 -5.24 8.03 12.20
CA LYS A 55 -5.49 6.82 12.97
C LYS A 55 -6.63 5.99 12.42
N GLU A 56 -7.66 6.65 11.93
CA GLU A 56 -8.78 5.97 11.28
C GLU A 56 -8.31 5.18 10.05
N TRP A 57 -7.47 5.81 9.21
CA TRP A 57 -6.91 5.13 8.05
C TRP A 57 -6.07 3.92 8.47
N GLU A 58 -5.25 4.10 9.51
CA GLU A 58 -4.38 3.02 9.98
C GLU A 58 -5.19 1.82 10.47
N GLU A 59 -6.26 2.06 11.20
CA GLU A 59 -7.14 0.98 11.66
C GLU A 59 -7.79 0.25 10.49
N GLN A 60 -8.26 1.00 9.50
CA GLN A 60 -8.87 0.41 8.31
C GLN A 60 -7.86 -0.36 7.48
N PHE A 61 -6.65 0.15 7.35
CA PHE A 61 -5.59 -0.54 6.62
C PHE A 61 -5.17 -1.82 7.33
N GLN A 62 -5.09 -1.78 8.64
CA GLN A 62 -4.78 -2.96 9.44
C GLN A 62 -5.83 -4.05 9.24
N ASN A 63 -7.11 -3.68 9.27
CA ASN A 63 -8.20 -4.62 9.01
C ASN A 63 -8.15 -5.18 7.60
N PHE A 64 -7.80 -4.33 6.63
CA PHE A 64 -7.63 -4.73 5.24
C PHE A 64 -6.52 -5.78 5.10
N CYS A 65 -5.38 -5.55 5.72
CA CYS A 65 -4.27 -6.49 5.70
C CYS A 65 -4.64 -7.82 6.36
N HIS A 66 -5.34 -7.74 7.50
CA HIS A 66 -5.78 -8.94 8.21
C HIS A 66 -6.75 -9.77 7.35
N ASN A 67 -7.74 -9.12 6.75
CA ASN A 67 -8.69 -9.79 5.87
C ASN A 67 -8.01 -10.45 4.69
N ALA A 68 -7.08 -9.74 4.05
CA ALA A 68 -6.33 -10.28 2.92
C ALA A 68 -5.47 -11.47 3.33
N ASN A 69 -4.83 -11.37 4.49
CA ASN A 69 -3.96 -12.43 4.99
C ASN A 69 -4.75 -13.71 5.25
N GLU A 70 -5.95 -13.60 5.80
CA GLU A 70 -6.82 -14.77 6.02
C GLU A 70 -7.21 -15.45 4.70
N LYS A 71 -7.24 -14.69 3.62
CA LYS A 71 -7.57 -15.19 2.28
C LYS A 71 -6.33 -15.58 1.47
N HIS A 72 -5.16 -15.58 2.11
CA HIS A 72 -3.87 -15.89 1.47
C HIS A 72 -3.52 -14.94 0.33
N ILE A 73 -3.90 -13.67 0.46
CA ILE A 73 -3.56 -12.63 -0.50
C ILE A 73 -2.47 -11.75 0.11
N GLN A 74 -1.36 -11.62 -0.59
CA GLN A 74 -0.25 -10.81 -0.16
C GLN A 74 -0.55 -9.34 -0.45
N ILE A 75 -0.55 -8.52 0.61
CA ILE A 75 -0.59 -7.07 0.47
C ILE A 75 0.83 -6.55 0.43
N SER A 76 1.17 -5.85 -0.64
CA SER A 76 2.45 -5.13 -0.73
C SER A 76 2.15 -3.64 -0.78
N ALA A 77 2.98 -2.83 -0.14
CA ALA A 77 2.88 -1.38 -0.21
C ALA A 77 3.98 -0.84 -1.13
N GLY A 78 3.60 0.00 -2.06
CA GLY A 78 4.54 0.69 -2.92
C GLY A 78 4.91 2.01 -2.28
N LEU A 79 6.17 2.17 -1.91
CA LEU A 79 6.66 3.38 -1.27
C LEU A 79 7.60 4.11 -2.22
N CYS A 80 7.41 5.42 -2.31
CA CYS A 80 8.16 6.25 -3.24
C CYS A 80 8.91 7.32 -2.44
N PRO A 81 10.12 7.00 -1.95
CA PRO A 81 10.88 7.94 -1.12
C PRO A 81 11.44 9.08 -1.94
N LYS A 82 11.64 10.21 -1.28
CA LYS A 82 12.44 11.29 -1.84
C LYS A 82 13.89 10.85 -1.86
N THR A 83 14.65 11.38 -2.79
CA THR A 83 16.08 11.15 -2.87
C THR A 83 16.72 11.50 -1.52
N ASN A 84 17.49 10.60 -0.95
CA ASN A 84 18.22 10.77 0.29
C ASN A 84 17.40 10.73 1.58
N ASP A 85 16.08 10.50 1.52
CA ASP A 85 15.27 10.40 2.73
C ASP A 85 15.02 8.94 3.12
N TYR A 86 16.10 8.24 3.40
CA TYR A 86 16.00 6.82 3.76
C TYR A 86 15.54 6.60 5.20
N GLY A 87 15.75 7.61 6.07
CA GLY A 87 15.25 7.53 7.44
C GLY A 87 13.71 7.48 7.48
N SER A 88 13.08 8.38 6.74
CA SER A 88 11.62 8.40 6.65
C SER A 88 11.08 7.14 5.99
N LEU A 89 11.78 6.62 4.98
CA LEU A 89 11.41 5.36 4.34
C LEU A 89 11.43 4.21 5.35
N ALA A 90 12.50 4.10 6.14
CA ALA A 90 12.63 3.05 7.14
C ALA A 90 11.52 3.15 8.20
N ASN A 91 11.19 4.36 8.63
CA ASN A 91 10.11 4.58 9.59
C ASN A 91 8.76 4.17 9.02
N LYS A 92 8.51 4.49 7.75
CA LYS A 92 7.27 4.13 7.07
C LYS A 92 7.14 2.60 6.94
N ILE A 93 8.21 1.93 6.58
CA ILE A 93 8.24 0.47 6.50
C ILE A 93 7.88 -0.13 7.86
N ASN A 94 8.49 0.37 8.93
CA ASN A 94 8.22 -0.13 10.27
C ASN A 94 6.76 0.13 10.68
N LYS A 95 6.21 1.29 10.30
CA LYS A 95 4.81 1.61 10.57
C LYS A 95 3.88 0.62 9.86
N PHE A 96 4.11 0.39 8.58
CA PHE A 96 3.29 -0.53 7.81
C PHE A 96 3.40 -1.96 8.32
N LYS A 97 4.58 -2.38 8.76
CA LYS A 97 4.74 -3.69 9.39
C LYS A 97 3.88 -3.82 10.64
N SER A 98 3.80 -2.76 11.43
CA SER A 98 2.97 -2.77 12.63
C SER A 98 1.48 -2.88 12.29
N LEU A 99 1.08 -2.50 11.08
CA LEU A 99 -0.29 -2.60 10.61
C LEU A 99 -0.58 -3.92 9.88
N GLY A 100 0.42 -4.79 9.76
CA GLY A 100 0.24 -6.11 9.15
C GLY A 100 0.69 -6.22 7.70
N CYS A 101 1.32 -5.18 7.16
CA CYS A 101 1.87 -5.22 5.80
C CYS A 101 3.36 -5.50 5.87
N ASN A 102 3.77 -6.67 5.36
CA ASN A 102 5.15 -7.14 5.47
C ASN A 102 5.89 -7.20 4.14
N HIS A 103 5.27 -6.73 3.07
CA HIS A 103 5.86 -6.78 1.73
C HIS A 103 5.86 -5.37 1.14
N PHE A 104 6.97 -5.00 0.53
CA PHE A 104 7.15 -3.64 0.04
C PHE A 104 7.78 -3.63 -1.35
N ALA A 105 7.39 -2.66 -2.15
CA ALA A 105 8.07 -2.32 -3.39
C ALA A 105 8.55 -0.88 -3.25
N ILE A 106 9.81 -0.65 -3.53
CA ILE A 106 10.35 0.71 -3.52
C ILE A 106 10.28 1.22 -4.95
N LEU A 107 9.52 2.29 -5.12
CA LEU A 107 9.24 2.84 -6.44
C LEU A 107 10.02 4.15 -6.60
N PHE A 108 10.69 4.29 -7.72
CA PHE A 108 11.42 5.51 -8.05
C PHE A 108 10.69 6.18 -9.20
N ASP A 109 9.79 7.10 -8.84
CA ASP A 109 9.08 7.89 -9.82
C ASP A 109 9.98 8.99 -10.37
N ASP A 110 9.48 9.68 -11.37
CA ASP A 110 10.16 10.84 -11.92
C ASP A 110 10.41 11.86 -10.83
N THR A 111 11.68 12.25 -10.66
CA THR A 111 12.09 13.17 -9.61
C THR A 111 11.44 14.55 -9.72
N GLU A 112 10.93 14.91 -10.87
CA GLU A 112 10.22 16.17 -11.06
C GLU A 112 9.00 16.27 -10.15
N ASP A 113 8.43 15.16 -9.75
CA ASP A 113 7.26 15.14 -8.87
C ASP A 113 7.58 15.62 -7.46
N TYR A 114 8.84 15.74 -7.10
CA TYR A 114 9.28 16.04 -5.75
C TYR A 114 9.96 17.39 -5.60
N ASP A 115 10.04 18.14 -6.64
CA ASP A 115 10.67 19.48 -6.63
C ASP A 115 9.77 20.56 -6.04
#